data_33a1bb31f1fd242059a7d15a2431f617
#
_entry.id   33a1bb31f1fd242059a7d15a2431f617
#
_cell.length_a   1.000
_cell.length_b   1.000
_cell.length_c   1.000
_cell.angle_alpha   90.00
_cell.angle_beta   90.00
_cell.angle_gamma   90.00
#
_symmetry.space_group_name_H-M   'P 1'
#
loop_
_entity.id
_entity.type
_entity.pdbx_description
1 polymer ?
#
loop_
_entity_poly.entity_id
_entity_poly.type
_entity_poly.pdbx_seq_one_letter_code
_entity_poly.pdbx_strand_id
1 'polypeptide(L)'
;MKTLTRALCMSLFAALTLMLNACAISTPWPRPTPANANVADESVVLVLTRVVVDPAQRAEFDRQNSLVMASMTTQPGLIGYSARRQLFGNEGWTMSVWVNDEARAAFVRSAVHREAISKGLPAVQTVEFKRLAVKRKDLPADWDQVLRLLADPEGRRNYWE
;
A
#
# COMPACT_ATOMS: atom_id res chain seq x y z
N MET A 1 -13.47 5.39 -46.51
CA MET A 1 -12.58 4.37 -45.92
C MET A 1 -11.47 4.95 -45.05
N LYS A 2 -10.81 6.07 -45.34
CA LYS A 2 -9.72 6.66 -44.55
C LYS A 2 -10.09 7.17 -43.14
N THR A 3 -11.35 7.58 -42.92
CA THR A 3 -11.86 8.10 -41.63
C THR A 3 -12.15 6.97 -40.63
N LEU A 4 -12.64 5.82 -41.09
CA LEU A 4 -12.94 4.65 -40.25
C LEU A 4 -11.65 4.02 -39.69
N THR A 5 -10.59 3.96 -40.50
CA THR A 5 -9.29 3.40 -40.09
C THR A 5 -8.60 4.26 -39.03
N ARG A 6 -8.74 5.59 -39.11
CA ARG A 6 -8.18 6.52 -38.10
C ARG A 6 -8.90 6.41 -36.74
N ALA A 7 -10.23 6.28 -36.75
CA ALA A 7 -11.00 6.11 -35.54
C ALA A 7 -10.67 4.77 -34.83
N LEU A 8 -10.51 3.70 -35.60
CA LEU A 8 -10.14 2.39 -35.08
C LEU A 8 -8.73 2.37 -34.45
N CYS A 9 -7.74 3.01 -35.10
CA CYS A 9 -6.38 3.14 -34.56
C CYS A 9 -6.34 3.97 -33.26
N MET A 10 -7.08 5.07 -33.20
CA MET A 10 -7.14 5.89 -31.97
C MET A 10 -7.80 5.14 -30.80
N SER A 11 -8.84 4.35 -31.08
CA SER A 11 -9.50 3.53 -30.04
C SER A 11 -8.61 2.39 -29.53
N LEU A 12 -7.82 1.76 -30.40
CA LEU A 12 -6.85 0.73 -29.98
C LEU A 12 -5.69 1.31 -29.16
N PHE A 13 -5.20 2.50 -29.52
CA PHE A 13 -4.15 3.19 -28.75
C PHE A 13 -4.65 3.62 -27.36
N ALA A 14 -5.87 4.13 -27.27
CA ALA A 14 -6.47 4.49 -25.98
C ALA A 14 -6.71 3.28 -25.08
N ALA A 15 -7.15 2.15 -25.63
CA ALA A 15 -7.33 0.90 -24.90
C ALA A 15 -5.99 0.31 -24.41
N LEU A 16 -4.93 0.39 -25.22
CA LEU A 16 -3.60 -0.11 -24.86
C LEU A 16 -2.95 0.73 -23.74
N THR A 17 -3.15 2.06 -23.75
CA THR A 17 -2.63 2.93 -22.67
C THR A 17 -3.37 2.72 -21.33
N LEU A 18 -4.66 2.38 -21.34
CA LEU A 18 -5.39 2.01 -20.13
C LEU A 18 -4.91 0.68 -19.53
N MET A 19 -4.54 -0.29 -20.36
CA MET A 19 -4.03 -1.59 -19.88
C MET A 19 -2.64 -1.49 -19.23
N LEU A 20 -1.78 -0.56 -19.69
CA LEU A 20 -0.44 -0.38 -19.14
C LEU A 20 -0.46 0.21 -17.71
N ASN A 21 -1.45 1.01 -17.37
CA ASN A 21 -1.61 1.56 -16.01
C ASN A 21 -2.11 0.52 -14.98
N ALA A 22 -2.65 -0.62 -15.43
CA ALA A 22 -3.12 -1.69 -14.56
C ALA A 22 -2.01 -2.63 -14.08
N CYS A 23 -0.82 -2.61 -14.71
CA CYS A 23 0.30 -3.46 -14.31
C CYS A 23 0.88 -2.99 -12.98
N ALA A 24 0.71 -3.81 -11.95
CA ALA A 24 1.28 -3.59 -10.63
C ALA A 24 2.02 -4.83 -10.14
N ILE A 25 3.10 -4.62 -9.41
CA ILE A 25 3.84 -5.69 -8.72
C ILE A 25 3.63 -5.58 -7.22
N SER A 26 3.64 -6.71 -6.53
CA SER A 26 3.52 -6.76 -5.08
C SER A 26 4.52 -7.71 -4.46
N THR A 27 4.88 -7.42 -3.20
CA THR A 27 5.60 -8.39 -2.37
C THR A 27 4.66 -9.54 -1.98
N PRO A 28 5.20 -10.69 -1.52
CA PRO A 28 4.38 -11.81 -1.08
C PRO A 28 3.35 -11.40 -0.04
N TRP A 29 2.17 -12.00 -0.13
CA TRP A 29 1.11 -11.79 0.85
C TRP A 29 1.46 -12.49 2.17
N PRO A 30 1.33 -11.83 3.33
CA PRO A 30 1.55 -12.47 4.61
C PRO A 30 0.40 -13.46 4.88
N ARG A 31 0.64 -14.73 4.57
CA ARG A 31 -0.35 -15.78 4.86
C ARG A 31 -0.31 -16.12 6.33
N PRO A 32 -1.47 -16.25 7.02
CA PRO A 32 -1.51 -16.86 8.34
C PRO A 32 -0.91 -18.27 8.25
N THR A 33 0.09 -18.55 9.06
CA THR A 33 0.60 -19.94 9.16
C THR A 33 -0.42 -20.79 9.93
N PRO A 34 -0.53 -22.10 9.67
CA PRO A 34 -1.43 -22.99 10.39
C PRO A 34 -1.26 -22.95 11.92
N ALA A 35 -0.06 -22.66 12.42
CA ALA A 35 0.22 -22.45 13.84
C ALA A 35 -0.58 -21.29 14.47
N ASN A 36 -1.13 -20.39 13.66
CA ASN A 36 -1.93 -19.24 14.11
C ASN A 36 -3.44 -19.48 14.06
N ALA A 37 -3.91 -20.70 13.75
CA ALA A 37 -5.33 -21.02 13.68
C ALA A 37 -6.07 -20.82 15.02
N ASN A 38 -5.36 -21.00 16.14
CA ASN A 38 -5.92 -20.81 17.49
C ASN A 38 -6.18 -19.35 17.86
N VAL A 39 -5.72 -18.40 17.06
CA VAL A 39 -5.86 -16.94 17.30
C VAL A 39 -6.76 -16.27 16.26
N ALA A 40 -7.59 -17.03 15.56
CA ALA A 40 -8.47 -16.53 14.50
C ALA A 40 -9.40 -15.38 14.97
N ASP A 41 -9.87 -15.44 16.22
CA ASP A 41 -10.75 -14.43 16.82
C ASP A 41 -9.98 -13.31 17.56
N GLU A 42 -8.65 -13.34 17.55
CA GLU A 42 -7.82 -12.29 18.13
C GLU A 42 -8.00 -10.99 17.36
N SER A 43 -8.20 -9.89 18.08
CA SER A 43 -8.26 -8.56 17.48
C SER A 43 -6.87 -8.06 17.11
N VAL A 44 -6.70 -7.57 15.90
CA VAL A 44 -5.45 -7.03 15.36
C VAL A 44 -5.68 -5.65 14.74
N VAL A 45 -4.61 -4.90 14.54
CA VAL A 45 -4.67 -3.60 13.86
C VAL A 45 -4.19 -3.77 12.43
N LEU A 46 -5.10 -3.51 11.48
CA LEU A 46 -4.82 -3.45 10.06
C LEU A 46 -4.60 -2.00 9.65
N VAL A 47 -3.48 -1.71 9.00
CA VAL A 47 -3.18 -0.40 8.41
C VAL A 47 -3.02 -0.56 6.90
N LEU A 48 -3.80 0.22 6.17
CA LEU A 48 -3.76 0.31 4.72
C LEU A 48 -3.33 1.71 4.33
N THR A 49 -2.39 1.84 3.40
CA THR A 49 -1.90 3.13 2.93
C THR A 49 -1.89 3.16 1.41
N ARG A 50 -2.26 4.28 0.82
CA ARG A 50 -2.10 4.63 -0.58
C ARG A 50 -1.26 5.89 -0.68
N VAL A 51 -0.26 5.89 -1.55
CA VAL A 51 0.56 7.06 -1.85
C VAL A 51 0.57 7.35 -3.34
N VAL A 52 0.58 8.63 -3.69
CA VAL A 52 0.88 9.11 -5.04
C VAL A 52 2.16 9.92 -4.95
N VAL A 53 3.17 9.53 -5.70
CA VAL A 53 4.52 10.10 -5.65
C VAL A 53 4.75 11.01 -6.84
N ASP A 54 5.45 12.13 -6.64
CA ASP A 54 5.94 12.97 -7.74
C ASP A 54 6.96 12.18 -8.56
N PRO A 55 6.72 11.95 -9.86
CA PRO A 55 7.65 11.22 -10.71
C PRO A 55 9.06 11.79 -10.71
N ALA A 56 9.22 13.11 -10.57
CA ALA A 56 10.52 13.78 -10.56
C ALA A 56 11.33 13.45 -9.28
N GLN A 57 10.67 13.07 -8.19
CA GLN A 57 11.29 12.77 -6.90
C GLN A 57 11.20 11.28 -6.53
N ARG A 58 10.77 10.44 -7.46
CA ARG A 58 10.53 9.00 -7.24
C ARG A 58 11.73 8.27 -6.66
N ALA A 59 12.93 8.58 -7.13
CA ALA A 59 14.15 7.90 -6.69
C ALA A 59 14.40 8.08 -5.19
N GLU A 60 14.17 9.28 -4.64
CA GLU A 60 14.32 9.54 -3.20
C GLU A 60 13.23 8.83 -2.41
N PHE A 61 11.98 8.89 -2.86
CA PHE A 61 10.89 8.14 -2.22
C PHE A 61 11.19 6.64 -2.17
N ASP A 62 11.58 6.04 -3.29
CA ASP A 62 11.88 4.60 -3.37
C ASP A 62 13.06 4.22 -2.45
N ARG A 63 14.07 5.09 -2.33
CA ARG A 63 15.19 4.89 -1.41
C ARG A 63 14.73 4.87 0.05
N GLN A 64 13.93 5.84 0.48
CA GLN A 64 13.40 5.91 1.84
C GLN A 64 12.45 4.74 2.14
N ASN A 65 11.56 4.44 1.20
CA ASN A 65 10.65 3.31 1.33
C ASN A 65 11.40 1.97 1.47
N SER A 66 12.51 1.78 0.74
CA SER A 66 13.33 0.57 0.85
C SER A 66 13.94 0.40 2.25
N LEU A 67 14.37 1.48 2.90
CA LEU A 67 14.88 1.45 4.27
C LEU A 67 13.77 1.06 5.28
N VAL A 68 12.58 1.61 5.11
CA VAL A 68 11.42 1.24 5.92
C VAL A 68 11.07 -0.23 5.73
N MET A 69 10.97 -0.70 4.48
CA MET A 69 10.65 -2.08 4.15
C MET A 69 11.68 -3.07 4.73
N ALA A 70 12.97 -2.74 4.67
CA ALA A 70 14.03 -3.55 5.28
C ALA A 70 13.88 -3.66 6.80
N SER A 71 13.41 -2.60 7.45
CA SER A 71 13.19 -2.59 8.90
C SER A 71 11.96 -3.38 9.34
N MET A 72 10.99 -3.63 8.45
CA MET A 72 9.72 -4.27 8.82
C MET A 72 9.91 -5.67 9.41
N THR A 73 10.86 -6.45 8.89
CA THR A 73 11.08 -7.84 9.31
C THR A 73 11.49 -7.99 10.78
N THR A 74 11.98 -6.93 11.41
CA THR A 74 12.48 -6.93 12.79
C THR A 74 11.58 -6.12 13.74
N GLN A 75 10.43 -5.62 13.27
CA GLN A 75 9.55 -4.80 14.11
C GLN A 75 8.79 -5.63 15.13
N PRO A 76 8.93 -5.34 16.44
CA PRO A 76 8.15 -6.02 17.48
C PRO A 76 6.66 -5.82 17.26
N GLY A 77 5.90 -6.91 17.35
CA GLY A 77 4.44 -6.89 17.20
C GLY A 77 3.93 -6.76 15.78
N LEU A 78 4.80 -6.74 14.76
CA LEU A 78 4.37 -6.90 13.38
C LEU A 78 3.99 -8.35 13.12
N ILE A 79 2.76 -8.58 12.63
CA ILE A 79 2.26 -9.90 12.24
C ILE A 79 2.60 -10.18 10.77
N GLY A 80 2.49 -9.14 9.92
CA GLY A 80 2.81 -9.26 8.52
C GLY A 80 2.62 -7.95 7.76
N TYR A 81 3.20 -7.88 6.57
CA TYR A 81 3.04 -6.73 5.68
C TYR A 81 3.12 -7.16 4.22
N SER A 82 2.56 -6.34 3.36
CA SER A 82 2.73 -6.43 1.91
C SER A 82 2.75 -5.03 1.31
N ALA A 83 3.51 -4.86 0.23
CA ALA A 83 3.56 -3.63 -0.54
C ALA A 83 3.24 -3.92 -2.00
N ARG A 84 2.57 -2.99 -2.66
CA ARG A 84 2.21 -3.02 -4.07
C ARG A 84 2.54 -1.68 -4.71
N ARG A 85 3.00 -1.69 -5.95
CA ARG A 85 3.23 -0.47 -6.73
C ARG A 85 2.87 -0.65 -8.18
N GLN A 86 2.48 0.43 -8.84
CA GLN A 86 2.36 0.47 -10.30
C GLN A 86 3.75 0.36 -10.94
N LEU A 87 3.83 -0.41 -12.04
CA LEU A 87 5.06 -0.50 -12.85
C LEU A 87 5.30 0.77 -13.67
N PHE A 88 4.25 1.27 -14.30
CA PHE A 88 4.28 2.43 -15.21
C PHE A 88 3.47 3.61 -14.68
N GLY A 89 3.35 3.72 -13.36
CA GLY A 89 2.63 4.79 -12.70
C GLY A 89 3.38 5.26 -11.45
N ASN A 90 2.76 6.15 -10.72
CA ASN A 90 3.32 6.80 -9.54
C ASN A 90 2.55 6.47 -8.25
N GLU A 91 1.66 5.47 -8.30
CA GLU A 91 0.93 5.00 -7.12
C GLU A 91 1.61 3.79 -6.47
N GLY A 92 1.56 3.79 -5.15
CA GLY A 92 1.97 2.68 -4.31
C GLY A 92 0.99 2.45 -3.16
N TRP A 93 0.95 1.22 -2.68
CA TRP A 93 0.10 0.81 -1.56
C TRP A 93 0.89 -0.04 -0.59
N THR A 94 0.56 0.08 0.69
CA THR A 94 1.06 -0.84 1.71
C THR A 94 -0.09 -1.37 2.56
N MET A 95 0.09 -2.57 3.04
CA MET A 95 -0.72 -3.20 4.07
C MET A 95 0.22 -3.69 5.17
N SER A 96 -0.11 -3.39 6.42
CA SER A 96 0.59 -3.96 7.58
C SER A 96 -0.41 -4.37 8.65
N VAL A 97 -0.10 -5.47 9.34
CA VAL A 97 -0.93 -6.05 10.40
C VAL A 97 -0.11 -6.09 11.68
N TRP A 98 -0.67 -5.60 12.77
CA TRP A 98 -0.02 -5.43 14.06
C TRP A 98 -0.82 -6.11 15.17
N VAL A 99 -0.12 -6.66 16.15
CA VAL A 99 -0.78 -7.29 17.32
C VAL A 99 -1.67 -6.31 18.08
N ASN A 100 -1.30 -5.02 18.11
CA ASN A 100 -2.09 -3.95 18.74
C ASN A 100 -1.63 -2.57 18.23
N ASP A 101 -2.34 -1.53 18.63
CA ASP A 101 -2.01 -0.15 18.23
C ASP A 101 -0.73 0.38 18.89
N GLU A 102 -0.34 -0.14 20.04
CA GLU A 102 0.90 0.26 20.72
C GLU A 102 2.13 -0.16 19.91
N ALA A 103 2.18 -1.41 19.41
CA ALA A 103 3.24 -1.90 18.55
C ALA A 103 3.33 -1.09 17.25
N ARG A 104 2.19 -0.84 16.61
CA ARG A 104 2.11 0.03 15.42
C ARG A 104 2.63 1.45 15.72
N ALA A 105 2.19 2.05 16.82
CA ALA A 105 2.61 3.39 17.19
C ALA A 105 4.09 3.47 17.55
N ALA A 106 4.67 2.42 18.14
CA ALA A 106 6.11 2.31 18.39
C ALA A 106 6.89 2.33 17.05
N PHE A 107 6.45 1.57 16.06
CA PHE A 107 7.05 1.62 14.71
C PHE A 107 6.97 3.01 14.09
N VAL A 108 5.82 3.68 14.12
CA VAL A 108 5.64 5.03 13.56
C VAL A 108 6.60 6.03 14.24
N ARG A 109 6.88 5.84 15.53
CA ARG A 109 7.85 6.67 16.28
C ARG A 109 9.31 6.21 16.13
N SER A 110 9.59 5.13 15.44
CA SER A 110 10.97 4.65 15.25
C SER A 110 11.82 5.66 14.45
N ALA A 111 13.13 5.62 14.66
CA ALA A 111 14.05 6.51 13.96
C ALA A 111 13.96 6.34 12.44
N VAL A 112 13.93 5.09 11.95
CA VAL A 112 13.87 4.79 10.52
C VAL A 112 12.59 5.31 9.88
N HIS A 113 11.43 5.15 10.55
CA HIS A 113 10.16 5.65 10.00
C HIS A 113 10.10 7.18 9.99
N ARG A 114 10.54 7.84 11.09
CA ARG A 114 10.59 9.31 11.15
C ARG A 114 11.53 9.91 10.11
N GLU A 115 12.70 9.29 9.91
CA GLU A 115 13.64 9.72 8.88
C GLU A 115 13.05 9.56 7.47
N ALA A 116 12.38 8.43 7.20
CA ALA A 116 11.72 8.19 5.93
C ALA A 116 10.60 9.20 5.66
N ILE A 117 9.80 9.55 6.68
CA ILE A 117 8.81 10.62 6.56
C ILE A 117 9.49 11.96 6.28
N SER A 118 10.50 12.35 7.06
CA SER A 118 11.19 13.64 6.90
C SER A 118 11.80 13.81 5.49
N LYS A 119 12.38 12.76 4.94
CA LYS A 119 13.09 12.80 3.64
C LYS A 119 12.21 12.40 2.45
N GLY A 120 11.24 11.51 2.66
CA GLY A 120 10.39 10.97 1.60
C GLY A 120 9.10 11.74 1.38
N LEU A 121 8.55 12.36 2.43
CA LEU A 121 7.27 13.07 2.35
C LEU A 121 7.26 14.25 1.33
N PRO A 122 8.35 15.02 1.15
CA PRO A 122 8.40 16.05 0.12
C PRO A 122 8.16 15.52 -1.30
N ALA A 123 8.42 14.24 -1.54
CA ALA A 123 8.17 13.57 -2.83
C ALA A 123 6.71 13.08 -2.97
N VAL A 124 5.89 13.17 -1.93
CA VAL A 124 4.52 12.63 -1.90
C VAL A 124 3.52 13.72 -2.25
N GLN A 125 2.73 13.49 -3.30
CA GLN A 125 1.63 14.35 -3.72
C GLN A 125 0.37 14.08 -2.92
N THR A 126 0.10 12.79 -2.61
CA THR A 126 -1.07 12.37 -1.83
C THR A 126 -0.69 11.18 -0.97
N VAL A 127 -1.12 11.18 0.28
CA VAL A 127 -1.12 10.00 1.13
C VAL A 127 -2.47 9.86 1.83
N GLU A 128 -3.07 8.71 1.66
CA GLU A 128 -4.32 8.31 2.31
C GLU A 128 -4.06 7.04 3.11
N PHE A 129 -4.68 6.92 4.27
CA PHE A 129 -4.57 5.71 5.06
C PHE A 129 -5.86 5.36 5.80
N LYS A 130 -6.04 4.07 6.05
CA LYS A 130 -7.04 3.53 6.95
C LYS A 130 -6.38 2.74 8.06
N ARG A 131 -6.93 2.86 9.26
CA ARG A 131 -6.57 2.03 10.40
C ARG A 131 -7.84 1.37 10.93
N LEU A 132 -7.85 0.04 10.92
CA LEU A 132 -9.00 -0.77 11.27
C LEU A 132 -8.62 -1.76 12.39
N ALA A 133 -9.46 -1.87 13.40
CA ALA A 133 -9.42 -2.98 14.33
C ALA A 133 -10.29 -4.10 13.75
N VAL A 134 -9.68 -5.24 13.45
CA VAL A 134 -10.36 -6.38 12.82
C VAL A 134 -9.99 -7.68 13.54
N LYS A 135 -10.81 -8.71 13.40
CA LYS A 135 -10.38 -10.03 13.81
C LYS A 135 -9.38 -10.61 12.81
N ARG A 136 -8.44 -11.40 13.27
CA ARG A 136 -7.39 -11.98 12.41
C ARG A 136 -8.00 -12.79 11.26
N LYS A 137 -9.11 -13.50 11.49
CA LYS A 137 -9.84 -14.24 10.45
C LYS A 137 -10.47 -13.38 9.36
N ASP A 138 -10.72 -12.09 9.67
CA ASP A 138 -11.36 -11.13 8.76
C ASP A 138 -10.34 -10.26 8.00
N LEU A 139 -9.05 -10.60 8.10
CA LEU A 139 -8.00 -9.92 7.33
C LEU A 139 -8.22 -10.13 5.83
N PRO A 140 -7.93 -9.12 5.00
CA PRO A 140 -8.01 -9.26 3.54
C PRO A 140 -7.19 -10.45 3.06
N ALA A 141 -7.73 -11.22 2.13
CA ALA A 141 -7.06 -12.40 1.56
C ALA A 141 -6.10 -12.02 0.42
N ASP A 142 -6.29 -10.87 -0.20
CA ASP A 142 -5.57 -10.41 -1.39
C ASP A 142 -5.59 -8.88 -1.55
N TRP A 143 -4.85 -8.39 -2.55
CA TRP A 143 -4.80 -6.97 -2.87
C TRP A 143 -6.12 -6.40 -3.40
N ASP A 144 -6.98 -7.19 -4.01
CA ASP A 144 -8.27 -6.71 -4.52
C ASP A 144 -9.21 -6.35 -3.36
N GLN A 145 -9.17 -7.12 -2.27
CA GLN A 145 -9.89 -6.76 -1.04
C GLN A 145 -9.31 -5.51 -0.37
N VAL A 146 -7.98 -5.37 -0.31
CA VAL A 146 -7.32 -4.16 0.22
C VAL A 146 -7.72 -2.91 -0.57
N LEU A 147 -7.70 -3.00 -1.91
CA LEU A 147 -8.08 -1.86 -2.76
C LEU A 147 -9.54 -1.47 -2.59
N ARG A 148 -10.46 -2.44 -2.43
CA ARG A 148 -11.87 -2.16 -2.10
C ARG A 148 -12.02 -1.45 -0.74
N LEU A 149 -11.30 -1.91 0.28
CA LEU A 149 -11.31 -1.27 1.60
C LEU A 149 -10.77 0.17 1.53
N LEU A 150 -9.74 0.43 0.74
CA LEU A 150 -9.19 1.77 0.56
C LEU A 150 -10.11 2.68 -0.26
N ALA A 151 -10.86 2.11 -1.22
CA ALA A 151 -11.81 2.88 -2.04
C ALA A 151 -13.02 3.37 -1.23
N ASP A 152 -13.41 2.64 -0.19
CA ASP A 152 -14.47 3.07 0.73
C ASP A 152 -14.00 4.32 1.51
N PRO A 153 -14.75 5.44 1.48
CA PRO A 153 -14.36 6.67 2.16
C PRO A 153 -14.46 6.58 3.69
N GLU A 154 -15.23 5.65 4.23
CA GLU A 154 -15.42 5.52 5.67
C GLU A 154 -14.09 5.21 6.39
N GLY A 155 -13.73 6.03 7.38
CA GLY A 155 -12.50 5.86 8.16
C GLY A 155 -11.19 6.15 7.42
N ARG A 156 -11.25 6.61 6.16
CA ARG A 156 -10.07 7.07 5.41
C ARG A 156 -9.64 8.45 5.92
N ARG A 157 -8.33 8.63 6.05
CA ARG A 157 -7.71 9.89 6.48
C ARG A 157 -6.64 10.31 5.49
N ASN A 158 -6.52 11.60 5.25
CA ASN A 158 -5.36 12.18 4.58
C ASN A 158 -4.30 12.56 5.60
N TYR A 159 -3.04 12.45 5.22
CA TYR A 159 -1.94 12.82 6.11
C TYR A 159 -1.95 14.32 6.45
N TRP A 160 -2.48 15.15 5.57
CA TRP A 160 -2.49 16.61 5.66
C TRP A 160 -3.68 17.18 6.45
N GLU A 161 -4.63 16.36 6.84
CA GLU A 161 -5.79 16.68 7.70
C GLU A 161 -5.52 16.29 9.16
#